data_40a17a1f8a828ac02a43fd57f94d58cc
#
_entry.id   40a17a1f8a828ac02a43fd57f94d58cc
#
_cell.length_a   1.000
_cell.length_b   1.000
_cell.length_c   1.000
_cell.angle_alpha   90.00
_cell.angle_beta   90.00
_cell.angle_gamma   90.00
#
_symmetry.space_group_name_H-M   'P 1'
#
loop_
_entity.id
_entity.type
_entity.pdbx_description
1 polymer ?
#
loop_
_entity_poly.entity_id
_entity_poly.type
_entity_poly.pdbx_seq_one_letter_code
_entity_poly.pdbx_strand_id
1 'polypeptide(L)'
;MLVVSTADQKYLKEEFPDKKIEYLPSFHPYNELKCKEGKGDYVLYNGNLSVGENSKAVEYLVQHVFSKISHPVIIAGLNPSDKMKGWIKPFSNIKIVANPNEEDMQQLLENARVHCLYTHQATGLKLKLLTALYSGRFCICNDFMLEGTALENCCMVKNTPEEIIQSIHQCFQSDFTKELIEERRNKLSVFDNEGKTGKLLDFFT
;
A
#
# COMPACT_ATOMS: atom_id res chain seq x y z
N MET A 1 -8.96 -25.23 7.82
CA MET A 1 -9.46 -23.98 7.19
C MET A 1 -8.27 -23.08 6.90
N LEU A 2 -8.21 -22.46 5.72
CA LEU A 2 -7.20 -21.45 5.39
C LEU A 2 -7.85 -20.07 5.41
N VAL A 3 -7.14 -19.10 5.97
CA VAL A 3 -7.59 -17.71 6.07
C VAL A 3 -6.52 -16.76 5.55
N VAL A 4 -6.92 -15.65 4.98
CA VAL A 4 -6.03 -14.66 4.34
C VAL A 4 -5.75 -13.44 5.21
N SER A 5 -6.26 -13.44 6.45
CA SER A 5 -6.07 -12.39 7.45
C SER A 5 -5.62 -13.00 8.77
N THR A 6 -4.63 -12.39 9.41
CA THR A 6 -4.17 -12.81 10.74
C THR A 6 -5.22 -12.53 11.83
N ALA A 7 -6.04 -11.48 11.65
CA ALA A 7 -7.15 -11.17 12.53
C ALA A 7 -8.23 -12.27 12.46
N ASP A 8 -8.60 -12.69 11.24
CA ASP A 8 -9.55 -13.79 11.05
C ASP A 8 -9.01 -15.11 11.60
N GLN A 9 -7.72 -15.35 11.44
CA GLN A 9 -7.08 -16.54 12.02
C GLN A 9 -7.24 -16.58 13.54
N LYS A 10 -6.94 -15.45 14.20
CA LYS A 10 -7.06 -15.33 15.66
C LYS A 10 -8.49 -15.58 16.11
N TYR A 11 -9.43 -14.86 15.52
CA TYR A 11 -10.87 -14.98 15.82
C TYR A 11 -11.37 -16.42 15.66
N LEU A 12 -11.09 -17.03 14.52
CA LEU A 12 -11.57 -18.38 14.23
C LEU A 12 -10.91 -19.46 15.10
N LYS A 13 -9.64 -19.28 15.51
CA LYS A 13 -9.02 -20.20 16.48
C LYS A 13 -9.64 -20.11 17.86
N GLU A 14 -10.11 -18.93 18.27
CA GLU A 14 -10.83 -18.75 19.54
C GLU A 14 -12.22 -19.39 19.49
N GLU A 15 -12.95 -19.20 18.38
CA GLU A 15 -14.30 -19.77 18.19
C GLU A 15 -14.31 -21.28 17.89
N PHE A 16 -13.27 -21.80 17.24
CA PHE A 16 -13.20 -23.19 16.82
C PHE A 16 -11.85 -23.82 17.20
N PRO A 17 -11.58 -24.03 18.51
CA PRO A 17 -10.26 -24.47 19.01
C PRO A 17 -9.85 -25.85 18.48
N ASP A 18 -10.78 -26.73 18.15
CA ASP A 18 -10.52 -28.08 17.64
C ASP A 18 -10.26 -28.12 16.12
N LYS A 19 -10.32 -26.97 15.42
CA LYS A 19 -10.10 -26.94 13.97
C LYS A 19 -8.68 -26.51 13.61
N LYS A 20 -8.11 -27.16 12.62
CA LYS A 20 -6.85 -26.71 12.00
C LYS A 20 -7.13 -25.42 11.20
N ILE A 21 -6.67 -24.27 11.71
CA ILE A 21 -6.85 -22.96 11.09
C ILE A 21 -5.47 -22.32 10.87
N GLU A 22 -5.11 -22.14 9.60
CA GLU A 22 -3.81 -21.60 9.21
C GLU A 22 -3.95 -20.33 8.38
N TYR A 23 -3.02 -19.41 8.64
CA TYR A 23 -2.87 -18.21 7.84
C TYR A 23 -2.11 -18.53 6.56
N LEU A 24 -2.73 -18.23 5.42
CA LEU A 24 -2.13 -18.27 4.09
C LEU A 24 -2.33 -16.90 3.44
N PRO A 25 -1.29 -16.07 3.31
CA PRO A 25 -1.39 -14.78 2.64
C PRO A 25 -1.93 -14.92 1.23
N SER A 26 -2.67 -13.91 0.77
CA SER A 26 -3.19 -13.88 -0.61
C SER A 26 -2.07 -14.02 -1.63
N PHE A 27 -2.35 -14.75 -2.72
CA PHE A 27 -1.50 -14.74 -3.89
C PHE A 27 -1.52 -13.38 -4.56
N HIS A 28 -0.41 -12.99 -5.18
CA HIS A 28 -0.24 -11.72 -5.86
C HIS A 28 0.59 -11.91 -7.14
N PRO A 29 0.53 -10.99 -8.11
CA PRO A 29 1.20 -11.16 -9.40
C PRO A 29 2.72 -10.89 -9.38
N TYR A 30 3.29 -10.58 -8.20
CA TYR A 30 4.69 -10.18 -8.08
C TYR A 30 5.58 -11.38 -7.77
N ASN A 31 6.56 -11.68 -8.66
CA ASN A 31 7.57 -12.71 -8.47
C ASN A 31 8.89 -12.15 -7.95
N GLU A 32 9.10 -10.82 -8.09
CA GLU A 32 10.32 -10.14 -7.68
C GLU A 32 10.05 -8.70 -7.24
N LEU A 33 10.96 -8.15 -6.44
CA LEU A 33 10.95 -6.74 -6.10
C LEU A 33 11.42 -5.91 -7.28
N LYS A 34 10.59 -4.94 -7.70
CA LYS A 34 10.87 -3.97 -8.76
C LYS A 34 11.26 -2.59 -8.21
N CYS A 35 11.38 -2.45 -6.89
CA CYS A 35 11.77 -1.19 -6.28
C CYS A 35 13.19 -0.78 -6.68
N LYS A 36 13.34 0.51 -6.99
CA LYS A 36 14.60 1.10 -7.47
C LYS A 36 15.31 1.83 -6.35
N GLU A 37 16.63 1.80 -6.35
CA GLU A 37 17.47 2.64 -5.49
C GLU A 37 17.28 4.13 -5.79
N GLY A 38 17.79 4.98 -4.89
CA GLY A 38 17.90 6.42 -5.07
C GLY A 38 16.60 7.17 -4.88
N LYS A 39 16.41 8.20 -5.70
CA LYS A 39 15.33 9.18 -5.54
C LYS A 39 14.19 8.90 -6.51
N GLY A 40 12.98 9.11 -6.05
CA GLY A 40 11.80 9.23 -6.87
C GLY A 40 11.28 10.67 -6.84
N ASP A 41 10.27 10.98 -7.65
CA ASP A 41 9.94 12.37 -7.96
C ASP A 41 8.69 12.88 -7.24
N TYR A 42 7.83 11.99 -6.72
CA TYR A 42 6.51 12.37 -6.20
C TYR A 42 6.00 11.44 -5.11
N VAL A 43 4.97 11.91 -4.41
CA VAL A 43 4.10 11.11 -3.56
C VAL A 43 3.02 10.48 -4.43
N LEU A 44 2.79 9.18 -4.32
CA LEU A 44 1.75 8.46 -5.05
C LEU A 44 0.67 7.93 -4.11
N TYR A 45 -0.58 8.23 -4.42
CA TYR A 45 -1.73 7.46 -3.99
C TYR A 45 -2.30 6.70 -5.18
N ASN A 46 -2.58 5.41 -5.04
CA ASN A 46 -3.18 4.63 -6.11
C ASN A 46 -4.37 3.79 -5.62
N GLY A 47 -5.33 3.56 -6.53
CA GLY A 47 -6.49 2.72 -6.24
C GLY A 47 -7.62 2.87 -7.23
N ASN A 48 -8.69 2.08 -7.10
CA ASN A 48 -9.92 2.32 -7.85
C ASN A 48 -10.65 3.51 -7.21
N LEU A 49 -10.62 4.67 -7.89
CA LEU A 49 -11.12 5.95 -7.37
C LEU A 49 -12.65 6.06 -7.39
N SER A 50 -13.35 5.13 -8.05
CA SER A 50 -14.82 5.03 -7.97
C SER A 50 -15.31 4.34 -6.70
N VAL A 51 -14.45 3.62 -5.99
CA VAL A 51 -14.80 2.99 -4.72
C VAL A 51 -14.88 4.04 -3.63
N GLY A 52 -16.02 4.09 -2.94
CA GLY A 52 -16.31 5.13 -1.94
C GLY A 52 -15.26 5.27 -0.84
N GLU A 53 -14.67 4.17 -0.39
CA GLU A 53 -13.60 4.16 0.60
C GLU A 53 -12.33 4.86 0.07
N ASN A 54 -11.91 4.52 -1.15
CA ASN A 54 -10.75 5.15 -1.78
C ASN A 54 -11.00 6.64 -2.05
N SER A 55 -12.22 7.00 -2.45
CA SER A 55 -12.62 8.40 -2.65
C SER A 55 -12.54 9.21 -1.36
N LYS A 56 -13.05 8.65 -0.24
CA LYS A 56 -12.95 9.29 1.10
C LYS A 56 -11.50 9.41 1.57
N ALA A 57 -10.68 8.40 1.33
CA ALA A 57 -9.26 8.43 1.67
C ALA A 57 -8.52 9.52 0.89
N VAL A 58 -8.79 9.66 -0.42
CA VAL A 58 -8.23 10.75 -1.25
C VAL A 58 -8.70 12.10 -0.75
N GLU A 59 -10.00 12.28 -0.46
CA GLU A 59 -10.54 13.53 0.06
C GLU A 59 -9.80 13.94 1.35
N TYR A 60 -9.69 13.01 2.29
CA TYR A 60 -8.96 13.23 3.55
C TYR A 60 -7.49 13.62 3.32
N LEU A 61 -6.77 12.86 2.50
CA LEU A 61 -5.37 13.12 2.21
C LEU A 61 -5.16 14.46 1.47
N VAL A 62 -6.04 14.83 0.54
CA VAL A 62 -5.96 16.12 -0.15
C VAL A 62 -6.19 17.26 0.85
N GLN A 63 -7.22 17.18 1.68
CA GLN A 63 -7.59 18.26 2.59
C GLN A 63 -6.57 18.43 3.74
N HIS A 64 -6.03 17.35 4.27
CA HIS A 64 -5.27 17.37 5.50
C HIS A 64 -3.76 17.17 5.34
N VAL A 65 -3.31 16.60 4.21
CA VAL A 65 -1.90 16.25 3.97
C VAL A 65 -1.37 16.89 2.69
N PHE A 66 -1.92 16.54 1.52
CA PHE A 66 -1.32 16.89 0.22
C PHE A 66 -1.39 18.38 -0.10
N SER A 67 -2.42 19.07 0.38
CA SER A 67 -2.52 20.54 0.26
C SER A 67 -1.50 21.31 1.11
N LYS A 68 -0.88 20.64 2.07
CA LYS A 68 0.05 21.25 3.03
C LYS A 68 1.53 20.95 2.73
N ILE A 69 1.81 20.23 1.65
CA ILE A 69 3.18 19.94 1.20
C ILE A 69 3.45 20.59 -0.15
N SER A 70 4.73 20.90 -0.41
CA SER A 70 5.17 21.43 -1.71
C SER A 70 5.63 20.36 -2.70
N HIS A 71 5.82 19.13 -2.24
CA HIS A 71 6.24 18.01 -3.08
C HIS A 71 5.17 17.65 -4.10
N PRO A 72 5.56 17.24 -5.32
CA PRO A 72 4.61 16.75 -6.31
C PRO A 72 3.82 15.54 -5.79
N VAL A 73 2.52 15.52 -6.07
CA VAL A 73 1.61 14.43 -5.69
C VAL A 73 0.89 13.92 -6.94
N ILE A 74 0.86 12.62 -7.10
CA ILE A 74 0.05 11.95 -8.13
C ILE A 74 -1.00 11.09 -7.45
N ILE A 75 -2.25 11.26 -7.86
CA ILE A 75 -3.37 10.39 -7.50
C ILE A 75 -3.74 9.62 -8.76
N ALA A 76 -3.45 8.32 -8.78
CA ALA A 76 -3.62 7.48 -9.96
C ALA A 76 -4.69 6.41 -9.76
N GLY A 77 -5.51 6.17 -10.76
CA GLY A 77 -6.46 5.07 -10.68
C GLY A 77 -7.68 5.17 -11.58
N LEU A 78 -8.57 4.19 -11.41
CA LEU A 78 -9.74 4.02 -12.25
C LEU A 78 -10.87 4.97 -11.85
N ASN A 79 -11.53 5.55 -12.88
CA ASN A 79 -12.80 6.25 -12.75
C ASN A 79 -12.87 7.34 -11.67
N PRO A 80 -11.95 8.33 -11.64
CA PRO A 80 -12.08 9.47 -10.74
C PRO A 80 -13.32 10.28 -11.07
N SER A 81 -14.11 10.61 -10.03
CA SER A 81 -15.31 11.44 -10.20
C SER A 81 -14.94 12.89 -10.52
N ASP A 82 -15.85 13.64 -11.14
CA ASP A 82 -15.65 15.08 -11.39
C ASP A 82 -15.60 15.86 -10.07
N LYS A 83 -16.30 15.41 -9.05
CA LYS A 83 -16.18 15.94 -7.69
C LYS A 83 -14.73 15.83 -7.17
N MET A 84 -14.10 14.66 -7.33
CA MET A 84 -12.69 14.46 -6.94
C MET A 84 -11.75 15.38 -7.73
N LYS A 85 -11.94 15.52 -9.04
CA LYS A 85 -11.17 16.45 -9.87
C LYS A 85 -11.32 17.90 -9.38
N GLY A 86 -12.53 18.26 -8.92
CA GLY A 86 -12.84 19.57 -8.34
C GLY A 86 -12.03 19.87 -7.07
N TRP A 87 -11.86 18.90 -6.18
CA TRP A 87 -11.07 19.07 -4.96
C TRP A 87 -9.60 19.38 -5.22
N ILE A 88 -9.06 18.82 -6.28
CA ILE A 88 -7.64 18.88 -6.61
C ILE A 88 -7.29 20.13 -7.40
N LYS A 89 -8.22 20.64 -8.20
CA LYS A 89 -8.01 21.80 -9.08
C LYS A 89 -7.32 23.02 -8.45
N PRO A 90 -7.57 23.37 -7.17
CA PRO A 90 -6.89 24.49 -6.53
C PRO A 90 -5.39 24.29 -6.24
N PHE A 91 -4.89 23.04 -6.28
CA PHE A 91 -3.54 22.71 -5.84
C PHE A 91 -2.63 22.40 -7.02
N SER A 92 -1.64 23.24 -7.28
CA SER A 92 -0.71 23.11 -8.41
C SER A 92 0.25 21.91 -8.27
N ASN A 93 0.48 21.44 -7.05
CA ASN A 93 1.35 20.30 -6.74
C ASN A 93 0.65 18.95 -6.88
N ILE A 94 -0.69 18.90 -7.04
CA ILE A 94 -1.47 17.65 -7.08
C ILE A 94 -2.00 17.39 -8.49
N LYS A 95 -1.77 16.19 -9.01
CA LYS A 95 -2.28 15.75 -10.32
C LYS A 95 -3.06 14.45 -10.21
N ILE A 96 -4.13 14.32 -11.04
CA ILE A 96 -4.82 13.04 -11.26
C ILE A 96 -4.31 12.42 -12.55
N VAL A 97 -3.95 11.13 -12.47
CA VAL A 97 -3.76 10.26 -13.64
C VAL A 97 -4.93 9.29 -13.67
N ALA A 98 -5.89 9.60 -14.54
CA ALA A 98 -7.14 8.84 -14.66
C ALA A 98 -6.98 7.67 -15.62
N ASN A 99 -7.41 6.49 -15.20
CA ASN A 99 -7.44 5.27 -15.99
C ASN A 99 -6.10 4.95 -16.70
N PRO A 100 -4.96 4.99 -15.97
CA PRO A 100 -3.70 4.59 -16.57
C PRO A 100 -3.78 3.14 -17.04
N ASN A 101 -3.15 2.82 -18.16
CA ASN A 101 -2.96 1.43 -18.56
C ASN A 101 -1.99 0.72 -17.60
N GLU A 102 -1.77 -0.57 -17.78
CA GLU A 102 -0.94 -1.37 -16.88
C GLU A 102 0.52 -0.91 -16.88
N GLU A 103 1.08 -0.59 -18.04
CA GLU A 103 2.45 -0.11 -18.17
C GLU A 103 2.64 1.26 -17.53
N ASP A 104 1.74 2.21 -17.79
CA ASP A 104 1.76 3.54 -17.18
C ASP A 104 1.63 3.45 -15.65
N MET A 105 0.73 2.58 -15.15
CA MET A 105 0.58 2.37 -13.71
C MET A 105 1.85 1.79 -13.10
N GLN A 106 2.48 0.82 -13.75
CA GLN A 106 3.73 0.24 -13.28
C GLN A 106 4.85 1.30 -13.20
N GLN A 107 4.97 2.16 -14.21
CA GLN A 107 5.92 3.27 -14.20
C GLN A 107 5.64 4.26 -13.06
N LEU A 108 4.36 4.59 -12.82
CA LEU A 108 3.96 5.44 -11.70
C LEU A 108 4.35 4.83 -10.34
N LEU A 109 4.16 3.52 -10.19
CA LEU A 109 4.51 2.81 -8.95
C LEU A 109 6.04 2.83 -8.71
N GLU A 110 6.84 2.53 -9.74
CA GLU A 110 8.29 2.42 -9.64
C GLU A 110 9.01 3.77 -9.47
N ASN A 111 8.46 4.85 -10.05
CA ASN A 111 9.09 6.17 -10.01
C ASN A 111 8.62 7.01 -8.80
N ALA A 112 7.64 6.56 -8.05
CA ALA A 112 7.23 7.22 -6.83
C ALA A 112 8.35 7.25 -5.78
N ARG A 113 8.49 8.40 -5.08
CA ARG A 113 9.33 8.52 -3.89
C ARG A 113 8.66 7.85 -2.70
N VAL A 114 7.38 8.14 -2.52
CA VAL A 114 6.58 7.69 -1.39
C VAL A 114 5.23 7.20 -1.88
N HIS A 115 4.89 5.99 -1.53
CA HIS A 115 3.51 5.51 -1.60
C HIS A 115 2.81 5.93 -0.31
N CYS A 116 1.82 6.80 -0.41
CA CYS A 116 1.00 7.24 0.73
C CYS A 116 -0.36 6.57 0.65
N LEU A 117 -0.53 5.50 1.42
CA LEU A 117 -1.73 4.67 1.43
C LEU A 117 -2.52 4.91 2.72
N TYR A 118 -3.78 5.25 2.58
CA TYR A 118 -4.66 5.54 3.69
C TYR A 118 -6.02 4.85 3.50
N THR A 119 -6.63 4.40 4.56
CA THR A 119 -7.99 3.84 4.57
C THR A 119 -8.67 4.16 5.90
N HIS A 120 -10.00 4.29 5.86
CA HIS A 120 -10.82 4.42 7.05
C HIS A 120 -11.36 3.07 7.55
N GLN A 121 -11.08 1.97 6.81
CA GLN A 121 -11.60 0.64 7.13
C GLN A 121 -10.48 -0.38 7.24
N ALA A 122 -10.54 -1.17 8.28
CA ALA A 122 -9.60 -2.26 8.54
C ALA A 122 -9.85 -3.51 7.69
N THR A 123 -11.03 -3.64 7.09
CA THR A 123 -11.48 -4.84 6.38
C THR A 123 -10.94 -4.97 4.95
N GLY A 124 -10.89 -6.19 4.43
CA GLY A 124 -10.57 -6.54 3.06
C GLY A 124 -9.08 -6.72 2.79
N LEU A 125 -8.80 -7.34 1.64
CA LEU A 125 -7.44 -7.60 1.16
C LEU A 125 -6.74 -6.30 0.77
N LYS A 126 -5.54 -6.09 1.30
CA LYS A 126 -4.75 -4.88 1.08
C LYS A 126 -3.75 -5.05 -0.09
N LEU A 127 -4.23 -5.54 -1.25
CA LEU A 127 -3.38 -5.77 -2.43
C LEU A 127 -2.59 -4.54 -2.86
N LYS A 128 -3.14 -3.33 -2.72
CA LYS A 128 -2.42 -2.09 -3.01
C LYS A 128 -1.19 -1.87 -2.11
N LEU A 129 -1.21 -2.42 -0.89
CA LEU A 129 -0.06 -2.38 0.00
C LEU A 129 1.07 -3.28 -0.52
N LEU A 130 0.76 -4.51 -0.91
CA LEU A 130 1.73 -5.40 -1.56
C LEU A 130 2.26 -4.77 -2.85
N THR A 131 1.39 -4.19 -3.70
CA THR A 131 1.80 -3.47 -4.90
C THR A 131 2.84 -2.39 -4.60
N ALA A 132 2.58 -1.56 -3.59
CA ALA A 132 3.50 -0.50 -3.17
C ALA A 132 4.83 -1.04 -2.66
N LEU A 133 4.80 -2.14 -1.89
CA LEU A 133 6.00 -2.75 -1.32
C LEU A 133 6.85 -3.48 -2.36
N TYR A 134 6.24 -4.12 -3.36
CA TYR A 134 6.97 -4.82 -4.42
C TYR A 134 7.52 -3.87 -5.50
N SER A 135 6.87 -2.73 -5.75
CA SER A 135 7.22 -1.84 -6.87
C SER A 135 7.87 -0.52 -6.43
N GLY A 136 7.51 0.00 -5.27
CA GLY A 136 7.85 1.36 -4.85
C GLY A 136 9.00 1.46 -3.85
N ARG A 137 9.39 2.71 -3.56
CA ARG A 137 10.43 3.01 -2.55
C ARG A 137 9.82 3.04 -1.15
N PHE A 138 9.64 4.21 -0.56
CA PHE A 138 9.05 4.35 0.76
C PHE A 138 7.54 4.11 0.74
N CYS A 139 7.02 3.52 1.81
CA CYS A 139 5.58 3.31 1.99
C CYS A 139 5.14 3.88 3.34
N ILE A 140 4.23 4.83 3.32
CA ILE A 140 3.56 5.40 4.50
C ILE A 140 2.12 4.94 4.48
N CYS A 141 1.63 4.41 5.59
CA CYS A 141 0.24 4.00 5.72
C CYS A 141 -0.25 4.18 7.16
N ASN A 142 -1.57 4.13 7.36
CA ASN A 142 -2.14 4.11 8.70
C ASN A 142 -2.37 2.68 9.20
N ASP A 143 -2.68 2.53 10.51
CA ASP A 143 -2.90 1.23 11.16
C ASP A 143 -3.98 0.40 10.45
N PHE A 144 -5.09 1.02 10.06
CA PHE A 144 -6.17 0.32 9.35
C PHE A 144 -5.72 -0.30 8.02
N MET A 145 -4.70 0.26 7.37
CA MET A 145 -4.13 -0.30 6.14
C MET A 145 -3.36 -1.60 6.42
N LEU A 146 -2.82 -1.76 7.61
CA LEU A 146 -1.98 -2.91 8.00
C LEU A 146 -2.75 -4.02 8.70
N GLU A 147 -3.94 -3.71 9.23
CA GLU A 147 -4.69 -4.68 10.02
C GLU A 147 -4.92 -5.99 9.27
N GLY A 148 -4.53 -7.08 9.89
CA GLY A 148 -4.64 -8.44 9.35
C GLY A 148 -3.65 -8.81 8.24
N THR A 149 -2.65 -7.96 7.94
CA THR A 149 -1.72 -8.17 6.82
C THR A 149 -0.39 -8.81 7.19
N ALA A 150 0.06 -8.71 8.44
CA ALA A 150 1.41 -9.06 8.92
C ALA A 150 2.55 -8.29 8.19
N LEU A 151 2.29 -7.04 7.76
CA LEU A 151 3.22 -6.18 7.01
C LEU A 151 3.68 -4.95 7.80
N GLU A 152 3.45 -4.91 9.12
CA GLU A 152 3.71 -3.75 9.99
C GLU A 152 5.17 -3.30 9.92
N ASN A 153 6.10 -4.24 9.81
CA ASN A 153 7.53 -3.95 9.75
C ASN A 153 8.03 -3.51 8.35
N CYS A 154 7.15 -3.46 7.35
CA CYS A 154 7.50 -3.08 5.98
C CYS A 154 7.17 -1.62 5.66
N CYS A 155 6.42 -0.92 6.53
CA CYS A 155 5.86 0.39 6.29
C CYS A 155 6.20 1.37 7.41
N MET A 156 6.12 2.65 7.09
CA MET A 156 6.10 3.73 8.07
C MET A 156 4.64 3.96 8.49
N VAL A 157 4.30 3.54 9.71
CA VAL A 157 2.92 3.64 10.22
C VAL A 157 2.70 5.03 10.79
N LYS A 158 1.74 5.77 10.23
CA LYS A 158 1.42 7.16 10.60
C LYS A 158 -0.08 7.38 10.56
N ASN A 159 -0.65 7.83 11.65
CA ASN A 159 -2.10 7.92 11.82
C ASN A 159 -2.63 9.37 11.76
N THR A 160 -1.78 10.35 12.04
CA THR A 160 -2.17 11.76 11.99
C THR A 160 -1.64 12.47 10.74
N PRO A 161 -2.32 13.51 10.24
CA PRO A 161 -1.83 14.29 9.11
C PRO A 161 -0.42 14.85 9.31
N GLU A 162 -0.12 15.33 10.51
CA GLU A 162 1.16 15.92 10.89
C GLU A 162 2.29 14.90 10.79
N GLU A 163 2.07 13.68 11.28
CA GLU A 163 3.04 12.57 11.18
C GLU A 163 3.27 12.16 9.73
N ILE A 164 2.19 12.09 8.93
CA ILE A 164 2.28 11.76 7.49
C ILE A 164 3.10 12.82 6.77
N ILE A 165 2.81 14.11 6.99
CA ILE A 165 3.53 15.24 6.38
C ILE A 165 5.02 15.18 6.75
N GLN A 166 5.34 15.03 8.03
CA GLN A 166 6.71 14.93 8.50
C GLN A 166 7.44 13.74 7.85
N SER A 167 6.80 12.60 7.78
CA SER A 167 7.38 11.39 7.16
C SER A 167 7.60 11.55 5.65
N ILE A 168 6.68 12.22 4.94
CA ILE A 168 6.89 12.57 3.53
C ILE A 168 8.15 13.43 3.38
N HIS A 169 8.30 14.50 4.17
CA HIS A 169 9.50 15.36 4.12
C HIS A 169 10.79 14.58 4.40
N GLN A 170 10.79 13.70 5.40
CA GLN A 170 11.93 12.83 5.71
C GLN A 170 12.29 11.91 4.54
N CYS A 171 11.28 11.28 3.92
CA CYS A 171 11.49 10.45 2.74
C CYS A 171 12.12 11.23 1.58
N PHE A 172 11.75 12.49 1.35
CA PHE A 172 12.34 13.30 0.30
C PHE A 172 13.78 13.75 0.60
N GLN A 173 14.21 13.72 1.84
CA GLN A 173 15.58 14.01 2.27
C GLN A 173 16.50 12.79 2.26
N SER A 174 15.95 11.56 2.27
CA SER A 174 16.71 10.32 2.41
C SER A 174 16.73 9.56 1.08
N ASP A 175 17.81 8.91 0.74
CA ASP A 175 17.84 7.98 -0.40
C ASP A 175 17.27 6.61 -0.02
N PHE A 176 16.60 5.98 -0.97
CA PHE A 176 16.17 4.59 -0.81
C PHE A 176 17.34 3.71 -1.22
N THR A 177 18.00 3.08 -0.25
CA THR A 177 19.27 2.41 -0.47
C THR A 177 19.10 0.93 -0.81
N LYS A 178 20.19 0.32 -1.26
CA LYS A 178 20.23 -1.12 -1.54
C LYS A 178 19.97 -1.94 -0.28
N GLU A 179 20.46 -1.48 0.86
CA GLU A 179 20.24 -2.14 2.15
C GLU A 179 18.75 -2.18 2.52
N LEU A 180 18.02 -1.08 2.27
CA LEU A 180 16.57 -1.03 2.47
C LEU A 180 15.82 -1.97 1.53
N ILE A 181 16.30 -2.18 0.31
CA ILE A 181 15.73 -3.15 -0.64
C ILE A 181 15.94 -4.57 -0.12
N GLU A 182 17.14 -4.92 0.32
CA GLU A 182 17.44 -6.25 0.87
C GLU A 182 16.67 -6.52 2.17
N GLU A 183 16.57 -5.53 3.06
CA GLU A 183 15.76 -5.63 4.27
C GLU A 183 14.29 -5.90 3.92
N ARG A 184 13.74 -5.18 2.95
CA ARG A 184 12.36 -5.39 2.46
C ARG A 184 12.19 -6.77 1.83
N ARG A 185 13.15 -7.24 1.03
CA ARG A 185 13.13 -8.59 0.45
C ARG A 185 13.01 -9.65 1.52
N ASN A 186 13.82 -9.55 2.56
CA ASN A 186 13.79 -10.50 3.68
C ASN A 186 12.44 -10.50 4.39
N LYS A 187 11.87 -9.31 4.64
CA LYS A 187 10.54 -9.17 5.28
C LYS A 187 9.40 -9.71 4.42
N LEU A 188 9.49 -9.56 3.10
CA LEU A 188 8.47 -10.02 2.15
C LEU A 188 8.60 -11.50 1.76
N SER A 189 9.66 -12.19 2.16
CA SER A 189 9.86 -13.61 1.81
C SER A 189 8.71 -14.52 2.23
N VAL A 190 8.02 -14.20 3.33
CA VAL A 190 6.85 -14.94 3.81
C VAL A 190 5.61 -14.79 2.88
N PHE A 191 5.64 -13.80 2.00
CA PHE A 191 4.60 -13.54 1.00
C PHE A 191 4.92 -14.11 -0.37
N ASP A 192 6.05 -14.82 -0.50
CA ASP A 192 6.42 -15.49 -1.74
C ASP A 192 5.38 -16.53 -2.16
N ASN A 193 5.04 -16.52 -3.46
CA ASN A 193 4.01 -17.40 -4.01
C ASN A 193 4.43 -18.87 -4.02
N GLU A 194 5.72 -19.16 -4.20
CA GLU A 194 6.24 -20.54 -4.20
C GLU A 194 6.10 -21.17 -2.81
N GLY A 195 6.54 -20.46 -1.77
CA GLY A 195 6.39 -20.90 -0.38
C GLY A 195 4.91 -21.07 0.04
N LYS A 196 4.02 -20.20 -0.46
CA LYS A 196 2.57 -20.35 -0.22
C LYS A 196 1.98 -21.56 -0.91
N THR A 197 2.44 -21.89 -2.11
CA THR A 197 2.00 -23.09 -2.84
C THR A 197 2.37 -24.36 -2.08
N GLY A 198 3.59 -24.44 -1.52
CA GLY A 198 4.01 -25.53 -0.64
C GLY A 198 3.06 -25.71 0.55
N LYS A 199 2.80 -24.63 1.31
CA LYS A 199 1.86 -24.65 2.44
C LYS A 199 0.44 -25.08 2.04
N LEU A 200 -0.02 -24.65 0.86
CA LEU A 200 -1.33 -25.02 0.36
C LEU A 200 -1.41 -26.53 0.10
N LEU A 201 -0.39 -27.11 -0.52
CA LEU A 201 -0.32 -28.55 -0.79
C LEU A 201 -0.27 -29.35 0.51
N ASP A 202 0.60 -28.95 1.45
CA ASP A 202 0.75 -29.62 2.76
C ASP A 202 -0.53 -29.56 3.60
N PHE A 203 -1.40 -28.58 3.35
CA PHE A 203 -2.67 -28.48 4.07
C PHE A 203 -3.69 -29.53 3.65
N PHE A 204 -3.60 -30.02 2.41
CA PHE A 204 -4.51 -31.03 1.84
C PHE A 204 -3.95 -32.46 1.85
N THR A 205 -2.67 -32.63 2.19
CA THR A 205 -2.06 -33.95 2.40
C THR A 205 -2.09 -34.34 3.87
#